data_0891c74105aee5f6763a0ff1529cd130
#
_entry.id   0891c74105aee5f6763a0ff1529cd130
#
_cell.length_a   1.000
_cell.length_b   1.000
_cell.length_c   1.000
_cell.angle_alpha   90.00
_cell.angle_beta   90.00
_cell.angle_gamma   90.00
#
_symmetry.space_group_name_H-M   'P 1'
#
loop_
_entity.id
_entity.type
_entity.pdbx_description
1 polymer ?
#
loop_
_entity_poly.entity_id
_entity_poly.type
_entity_poly.pdbx_seq_one_letter_code
_entity_poly.pdbx_strand_id
1 'polypeptide(L)'
;VITSEHIGHQVVTGKIIGRDLLKDPGLHRSLFGDNFSTMLSGLIGSVPTTTYGENIGVMAVTKVYSVRVIAGAAVLSIICSFVGKLSMLIQTIPGPVIGGISFLLYGMIGASGIRILVDAQVDYGKSRNLTLTSVVFVTGLSGIAVNFGDVQLTGMVLACVVAMILSLIFY
;
A
#
# COMPACT_ATOMS: atom_id res chain seq x y z
N VAL A 1 10.26 1.90 3.91
CA VAL A 1 9.06 1.10 3.55
C VAL A 1 7.94 2.01 3.10
N ILE A 2 7.42 2.89 3.95
CA ILE A 2 6.30 3.81 3.63
C ILE A 2 6.53 4.55 2.31
N THR A 3 7.72 5.12 2.10
CA THR A 3 8.04 5.83 0.84
C THR A 3 7.98 4.93 -0.38
N SER A 4 8.52 3.71 -0.29
CA SER A 4 8.49 2.75 -1.41
C SER A 4 7.07 2.29 -1.70
N GLU A 5 6.28 2.03 -0.68
CA GLU A 5 4.87 1.69 -0.78
C GLU A 5 4.06 2.82 -1.43
N HIS A 6 4.26 4.05 -0.96
CA HIS A 6 3.61 5.23 -1.51
C HIS A 6 3.91 5.42 -3.00
N ILE A 7 5.17 5.27 -3.42
CA ILE A 7 5.56 5.33 -4.84
C ILE A 7 4.84 4.24 -5.64
N GLY A 8 4.81 3.01 -5.13
CA GLY A 8 4.10 1.90 -5.75
C GLY A 8 2.61 2.20 -5.94
N HIS A 9 1.95 2.71 -4.90
CA HIS A 9 0.54 3.11 -4.96
C HIS A 9 0.29 4.23 -5.96
N GLN A 10 1.18 5.24 -6.06
CA GLN A 10 1.06 6.31 -7.06
C GLN A 10 1.20 5.78 -8.48
N VAL A 11 2.11 4.85 -8.73
CA VAL A 11 2.27 4.22 -10.06
C VAL A 11 1.00 3.44 -10.45
N VAL A 12 0.48 2.60 -9.53
CA VAL A 12 -0.74 1.82 -9.80
C VAL A 12 -1.94 2.72 -10.03
N THR A 13 -2.13 3.71 -9.15
CA THR A 13 -3.22 4.69 -9.27
C THR A 13 -3.13 5.44 -10.60
N GLY A 14 -1.92 5.90 -10.97
CA GLY A 14 -1.67 6.58 -12.23
C GLY A 14 -2.08 5.74 -13.44
N LYS A 15 -1.77 4.44 -13.43
CA LYS A 15 -2.20 3.51 -14.49
C LYS A 15 -3.71 3.34 -14.56
N ILE A 16 -4.40 3.25 -13.41
CA ILE A 16 -5.86 3.10 -13.35
C ILE A 16 -6.56 4.34 -13.89
N ILE A 17 -6.10 5.53 -13.54
CA ILE A 17 -6.73 6.80 -13.97
C ILE A 17 -6.21 7.32 -15.32
N GLY A 18 -5.17 6.68 -15.87
CA GLY A 18 -4.57 7.08 -17.15
C GLY A 18 -3.73 8.36 -17.09
N ARG A 19 -3.12 8.68 -15.93
CA ARG A 19 -2.27 9.86 -15.71
C ARG A 19 -0.97 9.49 -15.01
N ASP A 20 0.11 10.17 -15.34
CA ASP A 20 1.40 10.01 -14.64
C ASP A 20 1.43 10.89 -13.38
N LEU A 21 1.02 10.31 -12.26
CA LEU A 21 0.96 11.02 -10.97
C LEU A 21 2.33 11.34 -10.37
N LEU A 22 3.39 10.69 -10.85
CA LEU A 22 4.76 11.00 -10.43
C LEU A 22 5.24 12.33 -11.01
N LYS A 23 4.72 12.70 -12.20
CA LYS A 23 5.04 13.97 -12.88
C LYS A 23 4.03 15.06 -12.53
N ASP A 24 2.74 14.77 -12.65
CA ASP A 24 1.65 15.73 -12.40
C ASP A 24 0.57 15.11 -11.50
N PRO A 25 0.35 15.62 -10.31
CA PRO A 25 0.86 16.83 -9.62
C PRO A 25 2.28 16.72 -9.05
N GLY A 26 2.95 15.58 -9.19
CA GLY A 26 4.30 15.32 -8.77
C GLY A 26 4.39 14.59 -7.41
N LEU A 27 5.36 13.68 -7.34
CA LEU A 27 5.60 12.84 -6.17
C LEU A 27 5.83 13.63 -4.88
N HIS A 28 6.48 14.81 -4.97
CA HIS A 28 6.75 15.67 -3.82
C HIS A 28 5.49 16.16 -3.13
N ARG A 29 4.43 16.49 -3.89
CA ARG A 29 3.14 16.93 -3.32
C ARG A 29 2.40 15.81 -2.63
N SER A 30 2.42 14.65 -3.24
CA SER A 30 1.79 13.45 -2.71
C SER A 30 2.48 12.98 -1.42
N LEU A 31 3.81 12.93 -1.39
CA LEU A 31 4.59 12.63 -0.20
C LEU A 31 4.41 13.69 0.90
N PHE A 32 4.31 14.97 0.53
CA PHE A 32 4.03 16.02 1.51
C PHE A 32 2.68 15.81 2.19
N GLY A 33 1.64 15.49 1.42
CA GLY A 33 0.30 15.21 1.97
C GLY A 33 0.29 14.01 2.92
N ASP A 34 0.93 12.92 2.54
CA ASP A 34 1.03 11.69 3.33
C ASP A 34 1.79 11.92 4.65
N ASN A 35 2.96 12.55 4.58
CA ASN A 35 3.77 12.85 5.75
C ASN A 35 3.12 13.91 6.66
N PHE A 36 2.42 14.90 6.10
CA PHE A 36 1.67 15.88 6.86
C PHE A 36 0.51 15.23 7.63
N SER A 37 -0.20 14.30 7.01
CA SER A 37 -1.23 13.49 7.66
C SER A 37 -0.65 12.68 8.83
N THR A 38 0.50 12.04 8.65
CA THR A 38 1.21 11.29 9.70
C THR A 38 1.64 12.22 10.85
N MET A 39 2.12 13.41 10.54
CA MET A 39 2.49 14.42 11.56
C MET A 39 1.28 14.83 12.40
N LEU A 40 0.14 15.12 11.76
CA LEU A 40 -1.10 15.47 12.48
C LEU A 40 -1.57 14.30 13.33
N SER A 41 -1.52 13.07 12.81
CA SER A 41 -1.86 11.86 13.53
C SER A 41 -1.02 11.70 14.81
N GLY A 42 0.29 11.93 14.71
CA GLY A 42 1.20 11.91 15.86
C GLY A 42 0.89 12.99 16.91
N LEU A 43 0.49 14.20 16.47
CA LEU A 43 0.11 15.28 17.39
C LEU A 43 -1.12 14.97 18.23
N ILE A 44 -2.07 14.20 17.70
CA ILE A 44 -3.27 13.76 18.42
C ILE A 44 -3.10 12.41 19.13
N GLY A 45 -1.88 11.84 19.13
CA GLY A 45 -1.58 10.57 19.80
C GLY A 45 -2.09 9.33 19.08
N SER A 46 -2.33 9.41 17.77
CA SER A 46 -2.76 8.30 16.92
C SER A 46 -1.58 7.62 16.22
N VAL A 47 -1.86 6.52 15.51
CA VAL A 47 -0.86 5.78 14.74
C VAL A 47 -0.47 6.53 13.45
N PRO A 48 0.74 6.29 12.92
CA PRO A 48 1.13 6.82 11.62
C PRO A 48 0.14 6.40 10.53
N THR A 49 -0.19 7.33 9.64
CA THR A 49 -1.06 7.09 8.48
C THR A 49 -0.25 6.90 7.22
N THR A 50 -0.75 6.11 6.29
CA THR A 50 -0.16 5.92 4.96
C THR A 50 -1.25 5.69 3.92
N THR A 51 -0.88 5.60 2.66
CA THR A 51 -1.81 5.28 1.58
C THR A 51 -2.28 3.82 1.65
N TYR A 52 -3.58 3.59 1.45
CA TYR A 52 -4.19 2.26 1.46
C TYR A 52 -4.37 1.70 0.04
N GLY A 53 -3.74 0.56 -0.24
CA GLY A 53 -3.88 -0.14 -1.51
C GLY A 53 -5.30 -0.63 -1.79
N GLU A 54 -6.05 -0.96 -0.74
CA GLU A 54 -7.45 -1.38 -0.84
C GLU A 54 -8.33 -0.32 -1.51
N ASN A 55 -8.12 0.95 -1.21
CA ASN A 55 -8.86 2.05 -1.82
C ASN A 55 -8.57 2.17 -3.31
N ILE A 56 -7.37 1.79 -3.75
CA ILE A 56 -7.02 1.74 -5.18
C ILE A 56 -7.86 0.66 -5.87
N GLY A 57 -8.02 -0.49 -5.24
CA GLY A 57 -8.90 -1.55 -5.72
C GLY A 57 -10.35 -1.10 -5.85
N VAL A 58 -10.87 -0.39 -4.85
CA VAL A 58 -12.23 0.19 -4.90
C VAL A 58 -12.35 1.18 -6.05
N MET A 59 -11.37 2.08 -6.25
CA MET A 59 -11.36 3.01 -7.39
C MET A 59 -11.36 2.29 -8.74
N ALA A 60 -10.61 1.21 -8.88
CA ALA A 60 -10.55 0.42 -10.10
C ALA A 60 -11.90 -0.21 -10.46
N VAL A 61 -12.64 -0.71 -9.45
CA VAL A 61 -13.95 -1.33 -9.63
C VAL A 61 -15.04 -0.30 -9.88
N THR A 62 -15.07 0.76 -9.07
CA THR A 62 -16.13 1.78 -9.14
C THR A 62 -15.94 2.79 -10.27
N LYS A 63 -14.71 2.90 -10.81
CA LYS A 63 -14.29 3.90 -11.80
C LYS A 63 -14.56 5.35 -11.37
N VAL A 64 -14.63 5.59 -10.06
CA VAL A 64 -14.80 6.93 -9.48
C VAL A 64 -13.43 7.49 -9.13
N TYR A 65 -12.96 8.47 -9.90
CA TYR A 65 -11.62 9.07 -9.77
C TYR A 65 -11.67 10.54 -9.32
N SER A 66 -12.86 11.04 -8.99
CA SER A 66 -13.03 12.44 -8.60
C SER A 66 -12.44 12.72 -7.22
N VAL A 67 -11.48 13.65 -7.17
CA VAL A 67 -10.88 14.12 -5.90
C VAL A 67 -11.96 14.67 -4.95
N ARG A 68 -13.00 15.31 -5.47
CA ARG A 68 -14.11 15.84 -4.65
C ARG A 68 -14.90 14.73 -3.95
N VAL A 69 -15.12 13.60 -4.64
CA VAL A 69 -15.80 12.44 -4.06
C VAL A 69 -14.92 11.81 -2.97
N ILE A 70 -13.63 11.66 -3.22
CA ILE A 70 -12.68 11.10 -2.25
C ILE A 70 -12.56 12.01 -1.02
N ALA A 71 -12.45 13.34 -1.23
CA ALA A 71 -12.45 14.30 -0.14
C ALA A 71 -13.77 14.29 0.66
N GLY A 72 -14.90 14.20 -0.03
CA GLY A 72 -16.21 14.04 0.62
C GLY A 72 -16.32 12.78 1.46
N ALA A 73 -15.80 11.65 0.97
CA ALA A 73 -15.73 10.40 1.72
C ALA A 73 -14.86 10.53 2.97
N ALA A 74 -13.71 11.22 2.88
CA ALA A 74 -12.86 11.48 4.02
C ALA A 74 -13.56 12.34 5.09
N VAL A 75 -14.26 13.40 4.68
CA VAL A 75 -15.05 14.23 5.60
C VAL A 75 -16.16 13.41 6.26
N LEU A 76 -16.90 12.60 5.49
CA LEU A 76 -17.92 11.71 6.04
C LEU A 76 -17.33 10.72 7.04
N SER A 77 -16.16 10.16 6.77
CA SER A 77 -15.48 9.25 7.69
C SER A 77 -15.14 9.94 9.01
N ILE A 78 -14.69 11.19 8.97
CA ILE A 78 -14.44 12.00 10.17
C ILE A 78 -15.74 12.21 10.95
N ILE A 79 -16.82 12.60 10.29
CA ILE A 79 -18.12 12.78 10.94
C ILE A 79 -18.60 11.46 11.55
N CYS A 80 -18.52 10.36 10.83
CA CYS A 80 -18.89 9.03 11.31
C CYS A 80 -18.09 8.56 12.51
N SER A 81 -16.83 9.00 12.64
CA SER A 81 -15.98 8.65 13.79
C SER A 81 -16.52 9.18 15.14
N PHE A 82 -17.29 10.27 15.10
CA PHE A 82 -17.94 10.83 16.30
C PHE A 82 -19.26 10.10 16.64
N VAL A 83 -19.75 9.23 15.77
CA VAL A 83 -20.99 8.48 16.02
C VAL A 83 -20.67 7.15 16.66
N GLY A 84 -20.61 7.10 18.00
CA GLY A 84 -20.25 5.91 18.76
C GLY A 84 -21.12 4.67 18.44
N LYS A 85 -22.40 4.86 18.10
CA LYS A 85 -23.29 3.76 17.67
C LYS A 85 -22.80 3.07 16.40
N LEU A 86 -22.22 3.82 15.44
CA LEU A 86 -21.66 3.27 14.23
C LEU A 86 -20.41 2.43 14.52
N SER A 87 -19.54 2.91 15.40
CA SER A 87 -18.38 2.16 15.87
C SER A 87 -18.77 0.84 16.53
N MET A 88 -19.78 0.87 17.41
CA MET A 88 -20.31 -0.34 18.03
C MET A 88 -20.90 -1.30 17.00
N LEU A 89 -21.63 -0.80 16.00
CA LEU A 89 -22.18 -1.63 14.92
C LEU A 89 -21.08 -2.35 14.14
N ILE A 90 -19.98 -1.65 13.82
CA ILE A 90 -18.83 -2.25 13.13
C ILE A 90 -18.19 -3.35 13.99
N GLN A 91 -18.08 -3.15 15.30
CA GLN A 91 -17.53 -4.13 16.22
C GLN A 91 -18.40 -5.39 16.39
N THR A 92 -19.69 -5.33 16.04
CA THR A 92 -20.58 -6.51 16.05
C THR A 92 -20.39 -7.43 14.84
N ILE A 93 -19.63 -7.01 13.83
CA ILE A 93 -19.38 -7.83 12.64
C ILE A 93 -18.55 -9.06 13.06
N PRO A 94 -19.03 -10.28 12.79
CA PRO A 94 -18.32 -11.49 13.18
C PRO A 94 -16.93 -11.58 12.53
N GLY A 95 -15.92 -12.00 13.32
CA GLY A 95 -14.54 -12.16 12.86
C GLY A 95 -14.39 -12.94 11.53
N PRO A 96 -15.10 -14.06 11.31
CA PRO A 96 -15.05 -14.79 10.04
C PRO A 96 -15.47 -13.96 8.81
N VAL A 97 -16.41 -13.02 8.97
CA VAL A 97 -16.83 -12.13 7.87
C VAL A 97 -15.71 -11.15 7.54
N ILE A 98 -15.11 -10.53 8.57
CA ILE A 98 -13.96 -9.63 8.39
C ILE A 98 -12.79 -10.40 7.76
N GLY A 99 -12.52 -11.62 8.23
CA GLY A 99 -11.48 -12.47 7.66
C GLY A 99 -11.69 -12.79 6.19
N GLY A 100 -12.92 -13.12 5.79
CA GLY A 100 -13.28 -13.37 4.40
C GLY A 100 -13.08 -12.16 3.50
N ILE A 101 -13.50 -10.97 3.96
CA ILE A 101 -13.31 -9.71 3.23
C ILE A 101 -11.81 -9.38 3.12
N SER A 102 -11.06 -9.53 4.22
CA SER A 102 -9.62 -9.27 4.23
C SER A 102 -8.86 -10.20 3.27
N PHE A 103 -9.24 -11.48 3.21
CA PHE A 103 -8.66 -12.43 2.28
C PHE A 103 -8.86 -11.99 0.82
N LEU A 104 -10.07 -11.54 0.46
CA LEU A 104 -10.37 -11.03 -0.87
C LEU A 104 -9.55 -9.75 -1.17
N LEU A 105 -9.46 -8.83 -0.22
CA LEU A 105 -8.71 -7.58 -0.37
C LEU A 105 -7.22 -7.84 -0.56
N TYR A 106 -6.62 -8.71 0.24
CA TYR A 106 -5.21 -9.09 0.10
C TYR A 106 -4.94 -9.79 -1.24
N GLY A 107 -5.88 -10.60 -1.72
CA GLY A 107 -5.81 -11.19 -3.05
C GLY A 107 -5.77 -10.12 -4.15
N MET A 108 -6.61 -9.08 -4.06
CA MET A 108 -6.63 -7.96 -5.02
C MET A 108 -5.33 -7.14 -4.96
N ILE A 109 -4.77 -6.91 -3.76
CA ILE A 109 -3.49 -6.21 -3.60
C ILE A 109 -2.37 -7.02 -4.26
N GLY A 110 -2.31 -8.33 -4.00
CA GLY A 110 -1.34 -9.22 -4.63
C GLY A 110 -1.45 -9.24 -6.16
N ALA A 111 -2.67 -9.36 -6.68
CA ALA A 111 -2.93 -9.30 -8.12
C ALA A 111 -2.51 -7.96 -8.74
N SER A 112 -2.72 -6.85 -8.04
CA SER A 112 -2.27 -5.53 -8.48
C SER A 112 -0.74 -5.44 -8.54
N GLY A 113 -0.03 -6.03 -7.58
CA GLY A 113 1.42 -6.13 -7.60
C GLY A 113 1.94 -6.92 -8.80
N ILE A 114 1.34 -8.08 -9.08
CA ILE A 114 1.67 -8.89 -10.27
C ILE A 114 1.39 -8.10 -11.55
N ARG A 115 0.27 -7.39 -11.61
CA ARG A 115 -0.07 -6.56 -12.77
C ARG A 115 1.00 -5.53 -13.09
N ILE A 116 1.63 -4.90 -12.10
CA ILE A 116 2.74 -3.96 -12.32
C ILE A 116 3.89 -4.65 -13.07
N LEU A 117 4.25 -5.86 -12.66
CA LEU A 117 5.33 -6.64 -13.29
C LEU A 117 4.99 -6.99 -14.74
N VAL A 118 3.74 -7.39 -15.00
CA VAL A 118 3.24 -7.69 -16.35
C VAL A 118 3.22 -6.44 -17.22
N ASP A 119 2.71 -5.33 -16.72
CA ASP A 119 2.64 -4.06 -17.45
C ASP A 119 4.04 -3.48 -17.75
N ALA A 120 4.99 -3.71 -16.83
CA ALA A 120 6.40 -3.36 -17.03
C ALA A 120 7.12 -4.30 -18.01
N GLN A 121 6.45 -5.36 -18.48
CA GLN A 121 7.02 -6.38 -19.37
C GLN A 121 8.36 -6.92 -18.87
N VAL A 122 8.41 -7.24 -17.57
CA VAL A 122 9.63 -7.77 -16.95
C VAL A 122 9.99 -9.10 -17.61
N ASP A 123 11.19 -9.12 -18.24
CA ASP A 123 11.71 -10.32 -18.89
C ASP A 123 12.24 -11.31 -17.86
N TYR A 124 11.44 -12.33 -17.56
CA TYR A 124 11.81 -13.42 -16.63
C TYR A 124 12.71 -14.49 -17.28
N GLY A 125 12.99 -14.42 -18.57
CA GLY A 125 14.05 -15.18 -19.20
C GLY A 125 15.44 -14.78 -18.70
N LYS A 126 15.57 -13.58 -18.13
CA LYS A 126 16.81 -13.14 -17.47
C LYS A 126 16.85 -13.64 -16.04
N SER A 127 17.84 -14.48 -15.71
CA SER A 127 18.02 -15.04 -14.35
C SER A 127 18.04 -13.97 -13.26
N ARG A 128 18.59 -12.79 -13.56
CA ARG A 128 18.61 -11.63 -12.65
C ARG A 128 17.21 -11.23 -12.20
N ASN A 129 16.29 -11.01 -13.14
CA ASN A 129 14.93 -10.57 -12.86
C ASN A 129 14.16 -11.66 -12.10
N LEU A 130 14.32 -12.91 -12.52
CA LEU A 130 13.71 -14.06 -11.87
C LEU A 130 14.18 -14.18 -10.41
N THR A 131 15.49 -14.14 -10.19
CA THR A 131 16.07 -14.26 -8.84
C THR A 131 15.62 -13.12 -7.95
N LEU A 132 15.70 -11.87 -8.42
CA LEU A 132 15.32 -10.69 -7.65
C LEU A 132 13.85 -10.79 -7.23
N THR A 133 12.95 -11.04 -8.18
CA THR A 133 11.51 -11.14 -7.90
C THR A 133 11.21 -12.28 -6.95
N SER A 134 11.79 -13.47 -7.18
CA SER A 134 11.55 -14.65 -6.33
C SER A 134 12.01 -14.43 -4.89
N VAL A 135 13.22 -13.89 -4.70
CA VAL A 135 13.76 -13.66 -3.35
C VAL A 135 12.93 -12.61 -2.61
N VAL A 136 12.55 -11.51 -3.28
CA VAL A 136 11.74 -10.46 -2.66
C VAL A 136 10.35 -10.97 -2.27
N PHE A 137 9.68 -11.75 -3.16
CA PHE A 137 8.38 -12.35 -2.86
C PHE A 137 8.46 -13.33 -1.68
N VAL A 138 9.41 -14.24 -1.71
CA VAL A 138 9.57 -15.23 -0.63
C VAL A 138 9.89 -14.51 0.68
N THR A 139 10.79 -13.54 0.68
CA THR A 139 11.14 -12.79 1.89
C THR A 139 9.93 -12.04 2.47
N GLY A 140 9.11 -11.43 1.61
CA GLY A 140 7.93 -10.67 2.06
C GLY A 140 6.80 -11.54 2.62
N LEU A 141 6.62 -12.74 2.08
CA LEU A 141 5.50 -13.63 2.42
C LEU A 141 5.86 -14.72 3.44
N SER A 142 7.14 -15.02 3.62
CA SER A 142 7.60 -16.15 4.46
C SER A 142 7.40 -15.97 5.96
N GLY A 143 7.13 -14.74 6.42
CA GLY A 143 7.11 -14.44 7.86
C GLY A 143 8.48 -14.49 8.54
N ILE A 144 9.57 -14.56 7.76
CA ILE A 144 10.94 -14.51 8.30
C ILE A 144 11.13 -13.20 9.05
N ALA A 145 11.74 -13.31 10.24
CA ALA A 145 12.12 -12.18 11.07
C ALA A 145 13.63 -12.20 11.28
N VAL A 146 14.29 -11.08 11.06
CA VAL A 146 15.70 -10.90 11.37
C VAL A 146 15.82 -9.89 12.49
N ASN A 147 16.43 -10.30 13.60
CA ASN A 147 16.60 -9.46 14.78
C ASN A 147 18.01 -8.87 14.79
N PHE A 148 18.10 -7.55 14.89
CA PHE A 148 19.33 -6.80 15.10
C PHE A 148 19.23 -6.06 16.44
N GLY A 149 19.64 -6.73 17.53
CA GLY A 149 19.46 -6.18 18.86
C GLY A 149 17.98 -5.93 19.17
N ASP A 150 17.62 -4.68 19.45
CA ASP A 150 16.24 -4.27 19.76
C ASP A 150 15.36 -4.02 18.51
N VAL A 151 15.95 -4.11 17.32
CA VAL A 151 15.23 -3.87 16.05
C VAL A 151 14.90 -5.19 15.39
N GLN A 152 13.61 -5.41 15.12
CA GLN A 152 13.13 -6.56 14.38
C GLN A 152 12.71 -6.16 12.98
N LEU A 153 13.34 -6.73 11.96
CA LEU A 153 12.96 -6.58 10.55
C LEU A 153 12.09 -7.76 10.12
N THR A 154 10.85 -7.51 9.78
CA THR A 154 9.89 -8.54 9.39
C THR A 154 9.15 -8.16 8.10
N GLY A 155 8.63 -9.16 7.39
CA GLY A 155 7.72 -9.01 6.27
C GLY A 155 8.19 -8.00 5.22
N MET A 156 7.39 -6.98 4.96
CA MET A 156 7.64 -5.96 3.93
C MET A 156 8.90 -5.13 4.19
N VAL A 157 9.24 -4.86 5.46
CA VAL A 157 10.46 -4.11 5.80
C VAL A 157 11.70 -4.88 5.34
N LEU A 158 11.75 -6.16 5.69
CA LEU A 158 12.83 -7.04 5.30
C LEU A 158 12.91 -7.21 3.78
N ALA A 159 11.75 -7.39 3.12
CA ALA A 159 11.66 -7.50 1.67
C ALA A 159 12.19 -6.24 0.95
N CYS A 160 11.86 -5.04 1.44
CA CYS A 160 12.38 -3.78 0.89
C CYS A 160 13.91 -3.68 1.03
N VAL A 161 14.45 -4.03 2.19
CA VAL A 161 15.90 -3.98 2.41
C VAL A 161 16.61 -4.97 1.48
N VAL A 162 16.11 -6.21 1.40
CA VAL A 162 16.65 -7.25 0.51
C VAL A 162 16.56 -6.82 -0.95
N ALA A 163 15.43 -6.24 -1.38
CA ALA A 163 15.24 -5.74 -2.75
C ALA A 163 16.26 -4.65 -3.09
N MET A 164 16.50 -3.70 -2.18
CA MET A 164 17.49 -2.64 -2.40
C MET A 164 18.91 -3.20 -2.50
N ILE A 165 19.29 -4.12 -1.61
CA ILE A 165 20.62 -4.74 -1.62
C ILE A 165 20.83 -5.54 -2.91
N LEU A 166 19.86 -6.39 -3.29
CA LEU A 166 19.96 -7.17 -4.52
C LEU A 166 19.97 -6.29 -5.76
N SER A 167 19.20 -5.21 -5.77
CA SER A 167 19.22 -4.24 -6.86
C SER A 167 20.61 -3.61 -7.04
N LEU A 168 21.28 -3.27 -5.95
CA LEU A 168 22.66 -2.73 -6.00
C LEU A 168 23.69 -3.76 -6.46
N ILE A 169 23.50 -5.04 -6.11
CA ILE A 169 24.44 -6.11 -6.51
C ILE A 169 24.27 -6.45 -7.99
N PHE A 170 23.06 -6.42 -8.50
CA PHE A 170 22.77 -6.80 -9.88
C PHE A 170 22.81 -5.65 -10.88
N TYR A 171 22.97 -4.42 -10.44
CA TYR A 171 23.14 -3.23 -11.29
C TYR A 171 24.59 -2.77 -11.31
#